data_5409cfa8f6b99a4ba1fdc4d6256f5a14
#
_entry.id   5409cfa8f6b99a4ba1fdc4d6256f5a14
#
_cell.length_a   1.000
_cell.length_b   1.000
_cell.length_c   1.000
_cell.angle_alpha   90.00
_cell.angle_beta   90.00
_cell.angle_gamma   90.00
#
_symmetry.space_group_name_H-M   'P 1'
#
loop_
_entity.id
_entity.type
_entity.pdbx_description
1 polymer ?
#
loop_
_entity_poly.entity_id
_entity_poly.type
_entity_poly.pdbx_seq_one_letter_code
_entity_poly.pdbx_strand_id
1 'polypeptide(L)'
;LLTPHFTVAVARDEAFCFYYQENLRALEEAGAHFVFFSPLHDACVPSDARGILLGGGYPELYAAELEANDSMRKSIREAVKNGVAVMAECGGFMYLQERLIGGGMTMRGGLLPISEHAGAETEKWFGTVNEREISYEMCGAISGECRYTGKLVRFGYAEFTLKDTENADGQGVCHAELDRLSCRG
;
A
#
# COMPACT_ATOMS: atom_id res chain seq x y z
N LEU A 1 -33.71 -9.18 -1.45
CA LEU A 1 -32.77 -8.44 -2.29
C LEU A 1 -31.45 -9.18 -2.25
N LEU A 2 -31.03 -9.77 -3.38
CA LEU A 2 -29.73 -10.40 -3.49
C LEU A 2 -28.68 -9.27 -3.45
N THR A 3 -27.85 -9.26 -2.43
CA THR A 3 -26.67 -8.40 -2.40
C THR A 3 -25.79 -8.76 -3.61
N PRO A 4 -25.36 -7.79 -4.41
CA PRO A 4 -24.45 -8.09 -5.51
C PRO A 4 -23.15 -8.67 -4.95
N HIS A 5 -22.79 -9.88 -5.37
CA HIS A 5 -21.50 -10.47 -5.04
C HIS A 5 -20.45 -9.98 -6.02
N PHE A 6 -19.34 -9.48 -5.49
CA PHE A 6 -18.18 -9.05 -6.27
C PHE A 6 -16.88 -9.52 -5.64
N THR A 7 -15.95 -9.90 -6.48
CA THR A 7 -14.64 -10.39 -6.02
C THR A 7 -13.72 -9.21 -5.70
N VAL A 8 -13.14 -9.22 -4.50
CA VAL A 8 -12.10 -8.29 -4.09
C VAL A 8 -10.81 -9.08 -3.86
N ALA A 9 -9.79 -8.76 -4.62
CA ALA A 9 -8.44 -9.30 -4.43
C ALA A 9 -7.76 -8.55 -3.27
N VAL A 10 -7.34 -9.28 -2.24
CA VAL A 10 -6.69 -8.73 -1.05
C VAL A 10 -5.24 -9.16 -1.03
N ALA A 11 -4.32 -8.20 -1.10
CA ALA A 11 -2.89 -8.47 -0.98
C ALA A 11 -2.58 -8.97 0.44
N ARG A 12 -1.96 -10.13 0.57
CA ARG A 12 -1.64 -10.70 1.86
C ARG A 12 -0.40 -11.57 1.80
N ASP A 13 0.68 -11.01 2.32
CA ASP A 13 1.97 -11.68 2.48
C ASP A 13 2.80 -10.96 3.55
N GLU A 14 4.11 -11.19 3.57
CA GLU A 14 5.03 -10.60 4.54
C GLU A 14 5.18 -9.09 4.39
N ALA A 15 4.99 -8.57 3.16
CA ALA A 15 5.06 -7.14 2.88
C ALA A 15 3.73 -6.42 3.18
N PHE A 16 2.58 -7.13 3.10
CA PHE A 16 1.24 -6.57 3.25
C PHE A 16 0.43 -7.41 4.24
N CYS A 17 0.49 -7.07 5.53
CA CYS A 17 -0.07 -7.89 6.61
C CYS A 17 -1.00 -7.14 7.57
N PHE A 18 -1.20 -5.84 7.42
CA PHE A 18 -2.04 -5.06 8.34
C PHE A 18 -3.44 -4.88 7.78
N TYR A 19 -4.40 -5.59 8.37
CA TYR A 19 -5.81 -5.51 8.04
C TYR A 19 -6.66 -5.49 9.32
N TYR A 20 -7.62 -4.60 9.36
CA TYR A 20 -8.63 -4.56 10.42
C TYR A 20 -9.75 -5.54 10.08
N GLN A 21 -9.97 -6.51 10.96
CA GLN A 21 -10.99 -7.56 10.74
C GLN A 21 -12.39 -6.99 10.60
N GLU A 22 -12.69 -5.92 11.31
CA GLU A 22 -13.97 -5.22 11.24
C GLU A 22 -14.21 -4.64 9.86
N ASN A 23 -13.17 -4.07 9.21
CA ASN A 23 -13.28 -3.54 7.86
C ASN A 23 -13.52 -4.66 6.84
N LEU A 24 -12.84 -5.79 6.98
CA LEU A 24 -13.06 -6.95 6.11
C LEU A 24 -14.48 -7.49 6.27
N ARG A 25 -14.97 -7.64 7.51
CA ARG A 25 -16.36 -8.07 7.75
C ARG A 25 -17.38 -7.12 7.15
N ALA A 26 -17.19 -5.81 7.29
CA ALA A 26 -18.09 -4.83 6.71
C ALA A 26 -18.17 -4.93 5.18
N LEU A 27 -17.05 -5.22 4.52
CA LEU A 27 -17.01 -5.46 3.08
C LEU A 27 -17.70 -6.77 2.70
N GLU A 28 -17.52 -7.86 3.47
CA GLU A 28 -18.23 -9.13 3.27
C GLU A 28 -19.75 -8.95 3.42
N GLU A 29 -20.19 -8.23 4.45
CA GLU A 29 -21.60 -7.90 4.67
C GLU A 29 -22.17 -7.05 3.52
N ALA A 30 -21.33 -6.22 2.88
CA ALA A 30 -21.70 -5.47 1.68
C ALA A 30 -21.70 -6.32 0.39
N GLY A 31 -21.31 -7.61 0.46
CA GLY A 31 -21.35 -8.54 -0.66
C GLY A 31 -19.98 -8.82 -1.30
N ALA A 32 -18.88 -8.38 -0.69
CA ALA A 32 -17.55 -8.72 -1.17
C ALA A 32 -17.24 -10.21 -0.91
N HIS A 33 -16.63 -10.84 -1.91
CA HIS A 33 -15.98 -12.13 -1.79
C HIS A 33 -14.47 -11.94 -1.91
N PHE A 34 -13.71 -12.32 -0.88
CA PHE A 34 -12.27 -12.11 -0.88
C PHE A 34 -11.50 -13.26 -1.53
N VAL A 35 -10.55 -12.89 -2.38
CA VAL A 35 -9.52 -13.77 -2.90
C VAL A 35 -8.17 -13.16 -2.52
N PHE A 36 -7.37 -13.90 -1.75
CA PHE A 36 -6.07 -13.43 -1.33
C PHE A 36 -5.01 -13.70 -2.40
N PHE A 37 -4.09 -12.76 -2.56
CA PHE A 37 -2.94 -12.90 -3.44
C PHE A 37 -1.69 -12.31 -2.78
N SER A 38 -0.53 -12.76 -3.19
CA SER A 38 0.75 -12.31 -2.67
C SER A 38 1.49 -11.44 -3.70
N PRO A 39 1.66 -10.14 -3.46
CA PRO A 39 2.53 -9.32 -4.27
C PRO A 39 3.98 -9.81 -4.37
N LEU A 40 4.47 -10.53 -3.38
CA LEU A 40 5.83 -11.10 -3.38
C LEU A 40 5.93 -12.39 -4.18
N HIS A 41 4.91 -13.27 -4.12
CA HIS A 41 5.05 -14.66 -4.56
C HIS A 41 4.18 -15.04 -5.75
N ASP A 42 3.09 -14.31 -6.01
CA ASP A 42 2.21 -14.58 -7.14
C ASP A 42 2.62 -13.79 -8.39
N ALA A 43 2.26 -14.31 -9.56
CA ALA A 43 2.61 -13.68 -10.82
C ALA A 43 1.66 -12.53 -11.23
N CYS A 44 0.41 -12.56 -10.78
CA CYS A 44 -0.60 -11.58 -11.16
C CYS A 44 -1.74 -11.49 -10.15
N VAL A 45 -2.50 -10.42 -10.24
CA VAL A 45 -3.78 -10.25 -9.52
C VAL A 45 -4.81 -11.26 -10.05
N PRO A 46 -5.69 -11.84 -9.20
CA PRO A 46 -6.80 -12.67 -9.66
C PRO A 46 -7.63 -11.99 -10.76
N SER A 47 -7.84 -12.69 -11.86
CA SER A 47 -8.40 -12.12 -13.09
C SER A 47 -9.89 -11.74 -13.00
N ASP A 48 -10.60 -12.30 -12.03
CA ASP A 48 -12.02 -12.02 -11.75
C ASP A 48 -12.22 -10.90 -10.72
N ALA A 49 -11.14 -10.29 -10.23
CA ALA A 49 -11.20 -9.21 -9.25
C ALA A 49 -11.90 -7.96 -9.84
N ARG A 50 -12.90 -7.49 -9.12
CA ARG A 50 -13.60 -6.22 -9.37
C ARG A 50 -13.09 -5.09 -8.49
N GLY A 51 -12.34 -5.45 -7.45
CA GLY A 51 -11.65 -4.53 -6.56
C GLY A 51 -10.32 -5.12 -6.10
N ILE A 52 -9.38 -4.26 -5.74
CA ILE A 52 -8.10 -4.64 -5.15
C ILE A 52 -7.95 -3.89 -3.83
N LEU A 53 -7.60 -4.61 -2.78
CA LEU A 53 -7.27 -4.05 -1.48
C LEU A 53 -5.80 -4.29 -1.16
N LEU A 54 -5.04 -3.20 -1.08
CA LEU A 54 -3.63 -3.19 -0.70
C LEU A 54 -3.51 -2.57 0.70
N GLY A 55 -3.37 -3.39 1.69
CA GLY A 55 -3.28 -2.95 3.09
C GLY A 55 -1.92 -2.41 3.49
N GLY A 56 -1.79 -2.09 4.76
CA GLY A 56 -0.53 -1.71 5.35
C GLY A 56 0.44 -2.88 5.52
N GLY A 57 1.67 -2.54 5.85
CA GLY A 57 2.75 -3.49 6.05
C GLY A 57 4.10 -2.80 5.97
N TYR A 58 5.09 -3.55 5.55
CA TYR A 58 6.48 -3.10 5.46
C TYR A 58 7.09 -3.33 4.07
N PRO A 59 6.54 -2.73 2.99
CA PRO A 59 7.07 -2.93 1.65
C PRO A 59 8.52 -2.47 1.49
N GLU A 60 8.98 -1.53 2.33
CA GLU A 60 10.37 -1.08 2.35
C GLU A 60 11.37 -2.17 2.76
N LEU A 61 10.92 -3.17 3.52
CA LEU A 61 11.76 -4.31 3.91
C LEU A 61 11.90 -5.33 2.79
N TYR A 62 10.96 -5.35 1.86
CA TYR A 62 10.85 -6.29 0.74
C TYR A 62 10.94 -5.58 -0.62
N ALA A 63 11.52 -4.37 -0.63
CA ALA A 63 11.49 -3.52 -1.81
C ALA A 63 12.19 -4.17 -3.03
N ALA A 64 13.29 -4.89 -2.81
CA ALA A 64 14.01 -5.59 -3.87
C ALA A 64 13.21 -6.77 -4.44
N GLU A 65 12.52 -7.52 -3.59
CA GLU A 65 11.67 -8.63 -3.99
C GLU A 65 10.42 -8.14 -4.74
N LEU A 66 9.80 -7.06 -4.25
CA LEU A 66 8.68 -6.40 -4.92
C LEU A 66 9.08 -5.84 -6.29
N GLU A 67 10.26 -5.22 -6.40
CA GLU A 67 10.82 -4.77 -7.67
C GLU A 67 11.06 -5.93 -8.63
N ALA A 68 11.62 -7.04 -8.14
CA ALA A 68 11.92 -8.21 -8.95
C ALA A 68 10.66 -8.89 -9.51
N ASN A 69 9.50 -8.74 -8.84
CA ASN A 69 8.23 -9.27 -9.33
C ASN A 69 7.55 -8.33 -10.34
N ASP A 70 8.21 -8.12 -11.49
CA ASP A 70 7.73 -7.25 -12.56
C ASP A 70 6.36 -7.66 -13.13
N SER A 71 6.07 -8.97 -13.18
CA SER A 71 4.77 -9.46 -13.64
C SER A 71 3.62 -9.02 -12.76
N MET A 72 3.76 -9.09 -11.45
CA MET A 72 2.76 -8.62 -10.50
C MET A 72 2.59 -7.09 -10.57
N ARG A 73 3.69 -6.34 -10.61
CA ARG A 73 3.66 -4.87 -10.71
C ARG A 73 2.90 -4.43 -11.97
N LYS A 74 3.16 -5.06 -13.11
CA LYS A 74 2.44 -4.82 -14.36
C LYS A 74 0.96 -5.18 -14.26
N SER A 75 0.65 -6.32 -13.65
CA SER A 75 -0.73 -6.78 -13.48
C SER A 75 -1.56 -5.78 -12.67
N ILE A 76 -1.03 -5.27 -11.54
CA ILE A 76 -1.69 -4.24 -10.74
C ILE A 76 -1.88 -2.95 -11.56
N ARG A 77 -0.83 -2.49 -12.24
CA ARG A 77 -0.88 -1.28 -13.07
C ARG A 77 -1.95 -1.37 -14.15
N GLU A 78 -2.04 -2.51 -14.81
CA GLU A 78 -3.04 -2.74 -15.84
C GLU A 78 -4.46 -2.85 -15.27
N ALA A 79 -4.63 -3.48 -14.12
CA ALA A 79 -5.91 -3.51 -13.44
C ALA A 79 -6.43 -2.09 -13.14
N VAL A 80 -5.55 -1.23 -12.60
CA VAL A 80 -5.88 0.20 -12.35
C VAL A 80 -6.26 0.91 -13.66
N LYS A 81 -5.47 0.77 -14.72
CA LYS A 81 -5.76 1.37 -16.03
C LYS A 81 -7.07 0.91 -16.63
N ASN A 82 -7.45 -0.34 -16.37
CA ASN A 82 -8.70 -0.94 -16.83
C ASN A 82 -9.90 -0.60 -15.93
N GLY A 83 -9.73 0.28 -14.94
CA GLY A 83 -10.81 0.79 -14.10
C GLY A 83 -11.19 -0.14 -12.95
N VAL A 84 -10.37 -1.11 -12.58
CA VAL A 84 -10.57 -1.89 -11.36
C VAL A 84 -10.41 -0.96 -10.16
N ALA A 85 -11.41 -0.93 -9.28
CA ALA A 85 -11.38 -0.11 -8.07
C ALA A 85 -10.24 -0.56 -7.15
N VAL A 86 -9.43 0.37 -6.67
CA VAL A 86 -8.30 0.05 -5.77
C VAL A 86 -8.38 0.90 -4.51
N MET A 87 -8.32 0.23 -3.37
CA MET A 87 -8.13 0.86 -2.07
C MET A 87 -6.74 0.48 -1.56
N ALA A 88 -5.94 1.50 -1.24
CA ALA A 88 -4.57 1.31 -0.76
C ALA A 88 -4.29 2.17 0.46
N GLU A 89 -3.73 1.56 1.48
CA GLU A 89 -3.37 2.22 2.74
C GLU A 89 -1.88 2.04 3.03
N CYS A 90 -1.23 3.10 3.54
CA CYS A 90 0.14 3.06 4.05
C CYS A 90 1.10 2.34 3.09
N GLY A 91 1.55 1.13 3.41
CA GLY A 91 2.43 0.32 2.56
C GLY A 91 1.85 0.01 1.18
N GLY A 92 0.54 -0.25 1.10
CA GLY A 92 -0.14 -0.44 -0.18
C GLY A 92 -0.10 0.80 -1.07
N PHE A 93 -0.24 1.99 -0.47
CA PHE A 93 -0.11 3.24 -1.20
C PHE A 93 1.34 3.46 -1.69
N MET A 94 2.34 3.12 -0.87
CA MET A 94 3.75 3.18 -1.29
C MET A 94 4.01 2.28 -2.50
N TYR A 95 3.43 1.08 -2.53
CA TYR A 95 3.60 0.13 -3.62
C TYR A 95 2.94 0.57 -4.94
N LEU A 96 1.86 1.35 -4.90
CA LEU A 96 1.22 1.90 -6.10
C LEU A 96 2.04 3.00 -6.77
N GLN A 97 2.96 3.66 -6.08
CA GLN A 97 3.82 4.72 -6.60
C GLN A 97 4.74 4.20 -7.71
N GLU A 98 5.48 5.10 -8.34
CA GLU A 98 6.52 4.76 -9.32
C GLU A 98 7.74 4.17 -8.65
N ARG A 99 8.15 4.73 -7.50
CA ARG A 99 9.38 4.37 -6.81
C ARG A 99 9.27 4.41 -5.30
N LEU A 100 10.06 3.54 -4.68
CA LEU A 100 10.37 3.57 -3.25
C LEU A 100 11.86 3.83 -3.08
N ILE A 101 12.20 4.94 -2.44
CA ILE A 101 13.58 5.40 -2.29
C ILE A 101 14.01 5.25 -0.82
N GLY A 102 15.18 4.68 -0.60
CA GLY A 102 15.74 4.51 0.75
C GLY A 102 15.29 3.24 1.47
N GLY A 103 14.55 2.35 0.79
CA GLY A 103 14.31 0.97 1.25
C GLY A 103 15.56 0.11 1.11
N GLY A 104 15.51 -1.12 1.56
CA GLY A 104 16.61 -2.09 1.40
C GLY A 104 17.33 -2.44 2.69
N MET A 105 16.64 -2.35 3.82
CA MET A 105 17.05 -3.10 5.00
C MET A 105 16.73 -4.57 4.77
N THR A 106 17.65 -5.28 4.16
CA THR A 106 17.60 -6.74 4.13
C THR A 106 17.60 -7.23 5.57
N MET A 107 16.48 -7.76 6.02
CA MET A 107 16.45 -8.54 7.25
C MET A 107 17.30 -9.80 7.04
N ARG A 108 18.59 -9.71 7.28
CA ARG A 108 19.42 -10.90 7.44
C ARG A 108 19.00 -11.60 8.72
N GLY A 109 18.06 -12.53 8.58
CA GLY A 109 17.80 -13.58 9.55
C GLY A 109 17.09 -13.14 10.82
N GLY A 110 15.78 -13.28 10.87
CA GLY A 110 15.01 -13.43 12.09
C GLY A 110 14.11 -12.26 12.45
N LEU A 111 12.96 -12.63 12.97
CA LEU A 111 11.99 -11.75 13.61
C LEU A 111 12.72 -10.71 14.49
N LEU A 112 12.29 -9.44 14.36
CA LEU A 112 12.61 -8.43 15.37
C LEU A 112 12.16 -8.95 16.73
N PRO A 113 13.03 -9.05 17.74
CA PRO A 113 12.56 -9.30 19.08
C PRO A 113 11.73 -8.08 19.50
N ILE A 114 10.45 -8.30 19.74
CA ILE A 114 9.60 -7.34 20.44
C ILE A 114 10.13 -7.29 21.87
N SER A 115 11.12 -6.44 22.12
CA SER A 115 11.59 -6.18 23.48
C SER A 115 10.79 -5.03 24.03
N GLU A 116 10.13 -5.25 25.15
CA GLU A 116 9.35 -4.25 25.91
C GLU A 116 10.18 -3.06 26.44
N HIS A 117 11.42 -2.91 26.00
CA HIS A 117 12.35 -1.88 26.43
C HIS A 117 13.00 -1.18 25.24
N ALA A 118 12.18 -0.53 24.40
CA ALA A 118 12.67 0.31 23.31
C ALA A 118 13.18 1.66 23.85
N GLY A 119 14.31 1.65 24.55
CA GLY A 119 15.05 2.85 24.91
C GLY A 119 16.49 2.67 24.47
N ALA A 120 17.01 3.62 23.71
CA ALA A 120 18.43 3.84 23.37
C ALA A 120 19.17 2.82 22.47
N GLU A 121 18.59 1.66 22.11
CA GLU A 121 19.26 0.70 21.21
C GLU A 121 18.67 0.66 19.79
N THR A 122 17.63 1.43 19.51
CA THR A 122 17.01 1.49 18.19
C THR A 122 17.95 2.03 17.10
N GLU A 123 18.92 2.87 17.46
CA GLU A 123 19.94 3.36 16.50
C GLU A 123 20.91 2.28 16.02
N LYS A 124 21.04 1.20 16.76
CA LYS A 124 21.92 0.07 16.42
C LYS A 124 21.30 -0.92 15.45
N TRP A 125 19.95 -0.90 15.33
CA TRP A 125 19.19 -1.78 14.44
C TRP A 125 18.87 -1.13 13.09
N PHE A 126 18.74 0.20 13.06
CA PHE A 126 18.71 0.96 11.82
C PHE A 126 20.18 1.20 11.40
N GLY A 127 20.78 0.18 10.79
CA GLY A 127 22.15 0.26 10.27
C GLY A 127 22.36 1.59 9.56
N THR A 128 23.56 2.15 9.69
CA THR A 128 24.00 3.36 8.99
C THR A 128 23.46 3.34 7.57
N VAL A 129 22.55 4.26 7.28
CA VAL A 129 22.02 4.49 5.93
C VAL A 129 23.24 4.72 5.05
N ASN A 130 23.55 3.74 4.21
CA ASN A 130 24.61 3.88 3.23
C ASN A 130 24.25 5.10 2.37
N GLU A 131 25.17 6.03 2.17
CA GLU A 131 24.95 7.32 1.48
C GLU A 131 24.50 7.19 0.01
N ARG A 132 24.31 5.97 -0.50
CA ARG A 132 23.69 5.73 -1.80
C ARG A 132 22.20 5.50 -1.60
N GLU A 133 21.41 6.49 -1.94
CA GLU A 133 19.96 6.32 -2.05
C GLU A 133 19.66 5.17 -3.02
N ILE A 134 19.21 4.03 -2.48
CA ILE A 134 18.77 2.92 -3.30
C ILE A 134 17.31 3.23 -3.68
N SER A 135 17.01 3.14 -4.96
CA SER A 135 15.67 3.35 -5.51
C SER A 135 15.17 2.03 -6.10
N TYR A 136 13.96 1.65 -5.74
CA TYR A 136 13.28 0.45 -6.23
C TYR A 136 12.06 0.85 -7.03
N GLU A 137 11.87 0.22 -8.20
CA GLU A 137 10.66 0.39 -8.99
C GLU A 137 9.47 -0.32 -8.33
N MET A 138 8.35 0.40 -8.22
CA MET A 138 7.08 -0.10 -7.70
C MET A 138 6.05 -0.24 -8.83
N CYS A 139 4.76 -0.33 -8.52
CA CYS A 139 3.74 -0.55 -9.55
C CYS A 139 3.68 0.56 -10.61
N GLY A 140 3.94 1.83 -10.26
CA GLY A 140 3.78 2.96 -11.16
C GLY A 140 2.35 3.12 -11.66
N ALA A 141 1.37 2.78 -10.83
CA ALA A 141 -0.05 2.97 -11.12
C ALA A 141 -0.49 4.40 -10.84
N ILE A 142 0.18 5.07 -9.93
CA ILE A 142 0.04 6.50 -9.63
C ILE A 142 1.42 7.16 -9.71
N SER A 143 1.47 8.39 -10.24
CA SER A 143 2.72 9.14 -10.33
C SER A 143 3.16 9.61 -8.96
N GLY A 144 4.44 9.41 -8.66
CA GLY A 144 5.07 9.86 -7.43
C GLY A 144 6.13 8.91 -6.92
N GLU A 145 6.79 9.36 -5.85
CA GLU A 145 7.85 8.62 -5.19
C GLU A 145 7.61 8.64 -3.68
N CYS A 146 7.77 7.49 -3.03
CA CYS A 146 7.86 7.42 -1.58
C CYS A 146 9.31 7.37 -1.15
N ARG A 147 9.67 8.23 -0.18
CA ARG A 147 11.03 8.29 0.36
C ARG A 147 11.04 7.90 1.83
N TYR A 148 11.81 6.88 2.15
CA TYR A 148 12.08 6.51 3.52
C TYR A 148 13.16 7.42 4.11
N THR A 149 12.83 8.18 5.15
CA THR A 149 13.73 9.18 5.74
C THR A 149 14.42 8.69 7.01
N GLY A 150 14.05 7.51 7.52
CA GLY A 150 14.52 7.01 8.82
C GLY A 150 14.07 7.85 10.02
N LYS A 151 13.22 8.85 9.80
CA LYS A 151 12.69 9.73 10.84
C LYS A 151 11.19 9.90 10.64
N LEU A 152 10.46 10.00 11.75
CA LEU A 152 9.05 10.38 11.71
C LEU A 152 8.95 11.85 11.25
N VAL A 153 8.46 12.06 10.03
CA VAL A 153 8.39 13.42 9.44
C VAL A 153 7.10 14.10 9.84
N ARG A 154 5.99 13.36 9.93
CA ARG A 154 4.67 13.87 10.34
C ARG A 154 3.88 12.77 11.03
N PHE A 155 3.18 13.17 12.06
CA PHE A 155 2.17 12.35 12.73
C PHE A 155 1.03 13.29 13.15
N GLY A 156 -0.20 12.92 12.81
CA GLY A 156 -1.37 13.75 13.16
C GLY A 156 -2.61 13.39 12.36
N TYR A 157 -3.69 14.10 12.64
CA TYR A 157 -4.94 13.96 11.91
C TYR A 157 -4.94 14.91 10.71
N ALA A 158 -5.53 14.47 9.62
CA ALA A 158 -5.80 15.28 8.44
C ALA A 158 -7.32 15.33 8.22
N GLU A 159 -7.85 16.48 7.90
CA GLU A 159 -9.22 16.64 7.43
C GLU A 159 -9.18 16.89 5.93
N PHE A 160 -10.02 16.21 5.20
CA PHE A 160 -10.14 16.39 3.75
C PHE A 160 -11.63 16.44 3.39
N THR A 161 -11.94 17.24 2.39
CA THR A 161 -13.29 17.33 1.83
C THR A 161 -13.31 16.59 0.50
N LEU A 162 -14.27 15.69 0.34
CA LEU A 162 -14.55 15.08 -0.96
C LEU A 162 -15.32 16.07 -1.80
N LYS A 163 -14.82 16.37 -2.99
CA LYS A 163 -15.55 17.17 -3.98
C LYS A 163 -16.02 16.23 -5.08
N ASP A 164 -17.32 16.24 -5.31
CA ASP A 164 -17.88 15.60 -6.49
C ASP A 164 -17.57 16.45 -7.71
N THR A 165 -16.81 15.91 -8.63
CA THR A 165 -16.60 16.50 -9.94
C THR A 165 -17.19 15.60 -11.01
N GLU A 166 -17.87 16.18 -11.99
CA GLU A 166 -18.31 15.45 -13.17
C GLU A 166 -17.17 15.42 -14.19
N ASN A 167 -16.82 14.24 -14.68
CA ASN A 167 -15.97 14.13 -15.86
C ASN A 167 -16.68 14.64 -17.09
N ALA A 168 -15.93 14.94 -18.16
CA ALA A 168 -16.47 15.38 -19.45
C ALA A 168 -17.57 14.45 -20.02
N ASP A 169 -17.63 13.20 -19.53
CA ASP A 169 -18.59 12.17 -19.91
C ASP A 169 -19.79 12.06 -18.94
N GLY A 170 -19.92 12.99 -17.97
CA GLY A 170 -21.03 13.00 -17.00
C GLY A 170 -20.98 11.92 -15.93
N GLN A 171 -19.86 11.25 -15.77
CA GLN A 171 -19.63 10.31 -14.67
C GLN A 171 -19.06 11.06 -13.47
N GLY A 172 -19.69 10.94 -12.32
CA GLY A 172 -19.22 11.51 -11.07
C GLY A 172 -17.90 10.87 -10.65
N VAL A 173 -16.86 11.68 -10.46
CA VAL A 173 -15.57 11.27 -9.89
C VAL A 173 -15.37 12.03 -8.60
N CYS A 174 -15.22 11.28 -7.50
CA CYS A 174 -14.82 11.88 -6.23
C CYS A 174 -13.31 12.15 -6.24
N HIS A 175 -12.93 13.41 -6.17
CA HIS A 175 -11.56 13.81 -5.88
C HIS A 175 -11.43 14.26 -4.43
N ALA A 176 -10.42 13.75 -3.74
CA ALA A 176 -10.04 14.27 -2.44
C ALA A 176 -9.10 15.47 -2.65
N GLU A 177 -9.55 16.67 -2.29
CA GLU A 177 -8.69 17.85 -2.27
C GLU A 177 -8.22 18.10 -0.82
N LEU A 178 -6.91 18.07 -0.63
CA LEU A 178 -6.30 18.34 0.67
C LEU A 178 -6.21 19.87 0.87
N ASP A 179 -7.19 20.44 1.53
CA ASP A 179 -7.30 21.90 1.69
C ASP A 179 -6.29 22.54 2.67
N ARG A 180 -5.61 21.83 3.44
CA ARG A 180 -4.41 22.14 4.27
C ARG A 180 -4.23 21.08 5.33
N LEU A 181 -3.03 20.57 5.48
CA LEU A 181 -2.61 19.84 6.68
C LEU A 181 -2.49 20.83 7.84
N SER A 182 -3.53 20.99 8.64
CA SER A 182 -3.41 21.68 9.92
C SER A 182 -2.89 20.70 10.95
N CYS A 183 -1.56 20.61 11.10
CA CYS A 183 -0.97 19.96 12.27
C CYS A 183 -1.22 20.87 13.46
N ARG A 184 -2.19 20.54 14.30
CA ARG A 184 -2.22 21.06 15.67
C ARG A 184 -1.43 20.08 16.52
N GLY A 185 -0.26 20.52 16.99
CA GLY A 185 0.56 19.85 17.98
C GLY A 185 -0.11 19.85 19.37
#